data_367e7ab103298eaa279acbf74c40ddae
#
_entry.id   367e7ab103298eaa279acbf74c40ddae
#
_cell.length_a   1.000
_cell.length_b   1.000
_cell.length_c   1.000
_cell.angle_alpha   90.00
_cell.angle_beta   90.00
_cell.angle_gamma   90.00
#
_symmetry.space_group_name_H-M   'P 1'
#
loop_
_entity.id
_entity.type
_entity.pdbx_description
1 polymer ?
#
loop_
_entity_poly.entity_id
_entity_poly.type
_entity_poly.pdbx_seq_one_letter_code
_entity_poly.pdbx_strand_id
1 'polypeptide(L)'
;MYNIQTVMFIRVKIIITILLIQLMVVSSSIAEEKEVKDCFEKINRATFAFNMALDKVLFRPVATGYRKLPSPIRYGTSNALNNLSNLVTIPNNILQGDFRAAGINSARFIINSTIGIVGIFDPAQSLGLDKMEKEDYGQTFGTMGVGEGCYLVLPVLGPSTVRDAVGSLISMSGGDAWYNITVKNDTQYLKESDYYFSKLGQGVDFRAKNLEAFDSLEKNSVDFYATVRSLYLQDRDRKINNQDIKTDTLDDSDWDSLEN
;
A
#
# COMPACT_ATOMS: atom_id res chain seq x y z
N MET A 1 -25.54 -0.30 -44.31
CA MET A 1 -24.11 -0.48 -44.64
C MET A 1 -23.25 -0.10 -43.42
N TYR A 2 -22.67 -1.08 -42.77
CA TYR A 2 -21.76 -0.78 -41.67
C TYR A 2 -20.47 -0.17 -42.24
N ASN A 3 -20.03 0.93 -41.64
CA ASN A 3 -18.83 1.65 -42.08
C ASN A 3 -17.60 0.74 -41.89
N ILE A 4 -16.81 0.53 -42.92
CA ILE A 4 -15.60 -0.32 -42.93
C ILE A 4 -14.64 0.04 -41.80
N GLN A 5 -14.56 1.32 -41.42
CA GLN A 5 -13.79 1.76 -40.24
C GLN A 5 -14.31 1.21 -38.92
N THR A 6 -15.63 1.15 -38.72
CA THR A 6 -16.22 0.60 -37.50
C THR A 6 -15.93 -0.90 -37.35
N VAL A 7 -16.00 -1.64 -38.44
CA VAL A 7 -15.70 -3.08 -38.46
C VAL A 7 -14.20 -3.32 -38.18
N MET A 8 -13.33 -2.49 -38.72
CA MET A 8 -11.89 -2.57 -38.49
C MET A 8 -11.54 -2.27 -37.02
N PHE A 9 -12.15 -1.26 -36.40
CA PHE A 9 -11.98 -0.93 -34.98
C PHE A 9 -12.45 -2.07 -34.04
N ILE A 10 -13.57 -2.70 -34.38
CA ILE A 10 -14.10 -3.85 -33.60
C ILE A 10 -13.12 -5.04 -33.70
N ARG A 11 -12.61 -5.34 -34.90
CA ARG A 11 -11.64 -6.42 -35.09
C ARG A 11 -10.34 -6.19 -34.35
N VAL A 12 -9.81 -4.96 -34.34
CA VAL A 12 -8.60 -4.60 -33.61
C VAL A 12 -8.81 -4.74 -32.09
N LYS A 13 -9.95 -4.29 -31.56
CA LYS A 13 -10.30 -4.49 -30.14
C LYS A 13 -10.39 -5.97 -29.77
N ILE A 14 -11.03 -6.79 -30.60
CA ILE A 14 -11.13 -8.25 -30.37
C ILE A 14 -9.75 -8.90 -30.38
N ILE A 15 -8.87 -8.54 -31.32
CA ILE A 15 -7.50 -9.07 -31.40
C ILE A 15 -6.69 -8.68 -30.16
N ILE A 16 -6.78 -7.42 -29.73
CA ILE A 16 -6.11 -6.94 -28.50
C ILE A 16 -6.65 -7.68 -27.26
N THR A 17 -7.96 -7.87 -27.18
CA THR A 17 -8.59 -8.61 -26.07
C THR A 17 -8.14 -10.08 -26.05
N ILE A 18 -8.06 -10.73 -27.21
CA ILE A 18 -7.57 -12.12 -27.33
C ILE A 18 -6.09 -12.21 -26.99
N LEU A 19 -5.26 -11.26 -27.43
CA LEU A 19 -3.84 -11.17 -27.07
C LEU A 19 -3.65 -10.97 -25.54
N LEU A 20 -4.45 -10.11 -24.93
CA LEU A 20 -4.44 -9.90 -23.47
C LEU A 20 -4.87 -11.16 -22.70
N ILE A 21 -5.90 -11.88 -23.19
CA ILE A 21 -6.35 -13.16 -22.61
C ILE A 21 -5.26 -14.23 -22.78
N GLN A 22 -4.58 -14.30 -23.93
CA GLN A 22 -3.48 -15.24 -24.13
C GLN A 22 -2.25 -14.93 -23.27
N LEU A 23 -1.95 -13.63 -23.00
CA LEU A 23 -0.91 -13.26 -22.03
C LEU A 23 -1.24 -13.74 -20.61
N MET A 24 -2.53 -13.72 -20.22
CA MET A 24 -2.97 -14.22 -18.90
C MET A 24 -2.92 -15.74 -18.77
N VAL A 25 -3.14 -16.50 -19.85
CA VAL A 25 -3.16 -17.97 -19.82
C VAL A 25 -1.75 -18.60 -19.81
N VAL A 26 -0.72 -17.88 -20.26
CA VAL A 26 0.67 -18.41 -20.29
C VAL A 26 1.33 -18.45 -18.89
N SER A 27 0.71 -17.86 -17.86
CA SER A 27 1.27 -17.80 -16.50
C SER A 27 0.92 -18.98 -15.59
N SER A 28 0.29 -20.03 -16.08
CA SER A 28 -0.04 -21.24 -15.27
C SER A 28 1.04 -22.30 -15.44
N SER A 29 2.23 -22.07 -14.89
CA SER A 29 3.26 -23.09 -14.87
C SER A 29 4.02 -23.07 -13.55
N ILE A 30 3.77 -24.13 -12.74
CA ILE A 30 4.62 -24.70 -11.70
C ILE A 30 5.03 -23.71 -10.60
N ALA A 31 4.38 -23.83 -9.47
CA ALA A 31 4.84 -23.30 -8.19
C ALA A 31 6.11 -24.06 -7.75
N GLU A 32 7.24 -23.79 -8.38
CA GLU A 32 8.54 -23.95 -7.79
C GLU A 32 8.71 -22.73 -6.90
N GLU A 33 9.03 -22.93 -5.62
CA GLU A 33 9.27 -21.87 -4.63
C GLU A 33 10.44 -21.00 -5.14
N LYS A 34 10.10 -20.05 -5.98
CA LYS A 34 11.05 -19.28 -6.76
C LYS A 34 11.51 -18.13 -5.90
N GLU A 35 12.67 -18.30 -5.28
CA GLU A 35 13.37 -17.20 -4.60
C GLU A 35 13.34 -15.94 -5.48
N VAL A 36 12.74 -14.87 -4.97
CA VAL A 36 12.61 -13.61 -5.71
C VAL A 36 14.00 -13.06 -6.02
N LYS A 37 14.33 -12.95 -7.30
CA LYS A 37 15.66 -12.54 -7.76
C LYS A 37 15.89 -11.05 -7.51
N ASP A 38 17.04 -10.75 -6.92
CA ASP A 38 17.56 -9.40 -6.82
C ASP A 38 18.41 -9.07 -8.05
N CYS A 39 17.71 -8.80 -9.17
CA CYS A 39 18.36 -8.62 -10.49
C CYS A 39 19.26 -7.37 -10.53
N PHE A 40 19.01 -6.41 -9.65
CA PHE A 40 19.69 -5.11 -9.63
C PHE A 40 20.35 -4.82 -8.29
N GLU A 41 20.87 -5.85 -7.60
CA GLU A 41 21.35 -5.75 -6.22
C GLU A 41 22.27 -4.54 -5.97
N LYS A 42 23.21 -4.26 -6.85
CA LYS A 42 24.13 -3.11 -6.68
C LYS A 42 23.40 -1.78 -6.66
N ILE A 43 22.42 -1.61 -7.56
CA ILE A 43 21.59 -0.39 -7.65
C ILE A 43 20.67 -0.34 -6.44
N ASN A 44 20.02 -1.44 -6.11
CA ASN A 44 19.13 -1.56 -4.96
C ASN A 44 19.83 -1.22 -3.65
N ARG A 45 21.05 -1.73 -3.43
CA ARG A 45 21.86 -1.39 -2.25
C ARG A 45 22.25 0.09 -2.21
N ALA A 46 22.58 0.68 -3.36
CA ALA A 46 22.90 2.12 -3.41
C ALA A 46 21.66 2.97 -3.10
N THR A 47 20.50 2.63 -3.67
CA THR A 47 19.23 3.30 -3.38
C THR A 47 18.79 3.08 -1.93
N PHE A 48 18.99 1.89 -1.39
CA PHE A 48 18.73 1.59 0.02
C PHE A 48 19.60 2.45 0.94
N ALA A 49 20.89 2.56 0.68
CA ALA A 49 21.79 3.43 1.43
C ALA A 49 21.37 4.91 1.37
N PHE A 50 20.94 5.38 0.19
CA PHE A 50 20.36 6.72 0.03
C PHE A 50 19.09 6.88 0.89
N ASN A 51 18.16 5.93 0.84
CA ASN A 51 16.94 5.96 1.65
C ASN A 51 17.24 5.96 3.15
N MET A 52 18.23 5.19 3.60
CA MET A 52 18.67 5.16 5.00
C MET A 52 19.30 6.48 5.43
N ALA A 53 20.08 7.12 4.56
CA ALA A 53 20.62 8.46 4.84
C ALA A 53 19.49 9.50 4.96
N LEU A 54 18.50 9.42 4.05
CA LEU A 54 17.32 10.28 4.09
C LEU A 54 16.48 10.04 5.35
N ASP A 55 16.31 8.76 5.76
CA ASP A 55 15.63 8.42 7.02
C ASP A 55 16.31 9.07 8.22
N LYS A 56 17.63 8.91 8.34
CA LYS A 56 18.41 9.48 9.47
C LYS A 56 18.33 11.00 9.55
N VAL A 57 18.31 11.68 8.41
CA VAL A 57 18.33 13.15 8.35
C VAL A 57 16.94 13.76 8.43
N LEU A 58 15.92 13.10 7.87
CA LEU A 58 14.58 13.67 7.72
C LEU A 58 13.50 12.84 8.42
N PHE A 59 13.27 11.60 7.99
CA PHE A 59 12.08 10.86 8.45
C PHE A 59 12.15 10.50 9.94
N ARG A 60 13.28 10.02 10.42
CA ARG A 60 13.45 9.66 11.83
C ARG A 60 13.30 10.85 12.78
N PRO A 61 13.94 12.02 12.57
CA PRO A 61 13.70 13.22 13.39
C PRO A 61 12.23 13.67 13.38
N VAL A 62 11.59 13.69 12.21
CA VAL A 62 10.18 14.06 12.08
C VAL A 62 9.27 13.08 12.82
N ALA A 63 9.48 11.76 12.65
CA ALA A 63 8.76 10.71 13.34
C ALA A 63 8.93 10.79 14.88
N THR A 64 10.16 11.06 15.33
CA THR A 64 10.46 11.26 16.75
C THR A 64 9.75 12.52 17.31
N GLY A 65 9.70 13.59 16.53
CA GLY A 65 8.93 14.80 16.87
C GLY A 65 7.43 14.53 16.91
N TYR A 66 6.90 13.79 15.94
CA TYR A 66 5.50 13.40 15.88
C TYR A 66 5.09 12.56 17.11
N ARG A 67 5.93 11.63 17.56
CA ARG A 67 5.68 10.84 18.79
C ARG A 67 5.55 11.67 20.07
N LYS A 68 6.10 12.88 20.10
CA LYS A 68 5.95 13.80 21.25
C LYS A 68 4.60 14.50 21.30
N LEU A 69 3.80 14.41 20.23
CA LEU A 69 2.46 14.96 20.25
C LEU A 69 1.54 14.17 21.20
N PRO A 70 0.55 14.82 21.82
CA PRO A 70 -0.44 14.13 22.66
C PRO A 70 -1.12 12.97 21.92
N SER A 71 -1.37 11.86 22.63
CA SER A 71 -1.99 10.64 22.09
C SER A 71 -3.26 10.94 21.24
N PRO A 72 -4.20 11.80 21.65
CA PRO A 72 -5.39 12.05 20.84
C PRO A 72 -5.08 12.62 19.44
N ILE A 73 -4.01 13.41 19.30
CA ILE A 73 -3.59 13.96 18.00
C ILE A 73 -3.01 12.83 17.15
N ARG A 74 -2.15 12.00 17.71
CA ARG A 74 -1.54 10.85 17.01
C ARG A 74 -2.60 9.85 16.54
N TYR A 75 -3.53 9.46 17.43
CA TYR A 75 -4.64 8.57 17.08
C TYR A 75 -5.54 9.17 16.01
N GLY A 76 -5.96 10.41 16.18
CA GLY A 76 -6.82 11.08 15.21
C GLY A 76 -6.16 11.19 13.83
N THR A 77 -4.88 11.51 13.78
CA THR A 77 -4.11 11.56 12.52
C THR A 77 -4.02 10.16 11.89
N SER A 78 -3.64 9.15 12.67
CA SER A 78 -3.55 7.76 12.20
C SER A 78 -4.89 7.24 11.67
N ASN A 79 -5.98 7.48 12.40
CA ASN A 79 -7.33 7.08 11.99
C ASN A 79 -7.76 7.77 10.68
N ALA A 80 -7.53 9.08 10.55
CA ALA A 80 -7.87 9.82 9.34
C ALA A 80 -7.07 9.32 8.12
N LEU A 81 -5.78 9.08 8.27
CA LEU A 81 -4.92 8.53 7.21
C LEU A 81 -5.32 7.10 6.82
N ASN A 82 -5.66 6.26 7.81
CA ASN A 82 -6.18 4.93 7.59
C ASN A 82 -7.55 4.95 6.91
N ASN A 83 -8.40 5.90 7.24
CA ASN A 83 -9.70 6.08 6.60
C ASN A 83 -9.53 6.45 5.12
N LEU A 84 -8.62 7.39 4.80
CA LEU A 84 -8.30 7.74 3.41
C LEU A 84 -7.74 6.56 2.61
N SER A 85 -6.94 5.69 3.21
CA SER A 85 -6.38 4.52 2.51
C SER A 85 -7.44 3.53 2.06
N ASN A 86 -8.65 3.53 2.65
CA ASN A 86 -9.77 2.71 2.19
C ASN A 86 -10.19 3.05 0.75
N LEU A 87 -9.94 4.25 0.26
CA LEU A 87 -10.22 4.65 -1.13
C LEU A 87 -9.39 3.85 -2.16
N VAL A 88 -8.26 3.28 -1.76
CA VAL A 88 -7.48 2.32 -2.56
C VAL A 88 -7.84 0.88 -2.19
N THR A 89 -8.00 0.59 -0.90
CA THR A 89 -8.26 -0.77 -0.39
C THR A 89 -9.58 -1.34 -0.89
N ILE A 90 -10.67 -0.57 -0.86
CA ILE A 90 -12.01 -1.04 -1.27
C ILE A 90 -12.04 -1.53 -2.72
N PRO A 91 -11.60 -0.76 -3.73
CA PRO A 91 -11.58 -1.26 -5.10
C PRO A 91 -10.66 -2.49 -5.27
N ASN A 92 -9.56 -2.59 -4.54
CA ASN A 92 -8.68 -3.76 -4.59
C ASN A 92 -9.34 -4.99 -3.95
N ASN A 93 -10.04 -4.88 -2.83
CA ASN A 93 -10.84 -5.98 -2.29
C ASN A 93 -11.89 -6.48 -3.32
N ILE A 94 -12.56 -5.57 -4.02
CA ILE A 94 -13.53 -5.94 -5.06
C ILE A 94 -12.85 -6.69 -6.21
N LEU A 95 -11.70 -6.20 -6.69
CA LEU A 95 -10.93 -6.82 -7.77
C LEU A 95 -10.38 -8.19 -7.39
N GLN A 96 -10.08 -8.41 -6.12
CA GLN A 96 -9.63 -9.69 -5.58
C GLN A 96 -10.81 -10.66 -5.30
N GLY A 97 -12.06 -10.18 -5.40
CA GLY A 97 -13.26 -10.98 -5.09
C GLY A 97 -13.58 -11.07 -3.60
N ASP A 98 -12.86 -10.34 -2.74
CA ASP A 98 -13.18 -10.26 -1.31
C ASP A 98 -14.26 -9.21 -1.04
N PHE A 99 -15.49 -9.57 -1.39
CA PHE A 99 -16.66 -8.70 -1.19
C PHE A 99 -16.98 -8.49 0.30
N ARG A 100 -16.55 -9.40 1.18
CA ARG A 100 -16.74 -9.23 2.63
C ARG A 100 -15.86 -8.09 3.15
N ALA A 101 -14.57 -8.12 2.86
CA ALA A 101 -13.64 -7.05 3.24
C ALA A 101 -14.03 -5.73 2.56
N ALA A 102 -14.42 -5.76 1.28
CA ALA A 102 -14.92 -4.58 0.57
C ALA A 102 -16.13 -3.96 1.29
N GLY A 103 -17.10 -4.77 1.71
CA GLY A 103 -18.29 -4.32 2.44
C GLY A 103 -17.94 -3.72 3.81
N ILE A 104 -17.09 -4.38 4.59
CA ILE A 104 -16.64 -3.88 5.90
C ILE A 104 -15.88 -2.57 5.73
N ASN A 105 -14.89 -2.51 4.85
CA ASN A 105 -14.10 -1.30 4.60
C ASN A 105 -14.97 -0.14 4.10
N SER A 106 -15.99 -0.40 3.26
CA SER A 106 -16.94 0.61 2.79
C SER A 106 -17.79 1.16 3.95
N ALA A 107 -18.34 0.29 4.79
CA ALA A 107 -19.11 0.70 5.96
C ALA A 107 -18.25 1.52 6.93
N ARG A 108 -17.02 1.06 7.22
CA ARG A 108 -16.06 1.80 8.05
C ARG A 108 -15.76 3.18 7.45
N PHE A 109 -15.46 3.24 6.16
CA PHE A 109 -15.17 4.51 5.48
C PHE A 109 -16.33 5.50 5.61
N ILE A 110 -17.58 5.07 5.38
CA ILE A 110 -18.77 5.92 5.48
C ILE A 110 -18.97 6.39 6.93
N ILE A 111 -18.96 5.47 7.89
CA ILE A 111 -19.21 5.77 9.30
C ILE A 111 -18.13 6.70 9.84
N ASN A 112 -16.87 6.39 9.59
CA ASN A 112 -15.74 7.17 10.09
C ASN A 112 -15.65 8.54 9.39
N SER A 113 -16.00 8.63 8.12
CA SER A 113 -16.00 9.92 7.40
C SER A 113 -17.14 10.84 7.84
N THR A 114 -18.28 10.29 8.27
CA THR A 114 -19.47 11.07 8.71
C THR A 114 -19.47 11.27 10.22
N ILE A 115 -19.73 10.23 10.99
CA ILE A 115 -19.82 10.28 12.45
C ILE A 115 -18.43 10.51 13.08
N GLY A 116 -17.39 9.92 12.48
CA GLY A 116 -16.00 10.02 12.93
C GLY A 116 -15.26 11.30 12.51
N ILE A 117 -15.95 12.30 11.98
CA ILE A 117 -15.40 13.60 11.53
C ILE A 117 -14.19 13.37 10.59
N VAL A 118 -14.49 13.01 9.35
CA VAL A 118 -13.49 12.74 8.29
C VAL A 118 -12.46 11.66 8.69
N GLY A 119 -12.84 10.75 9.61
CA GLY A 119 -12.02 9.63 10.04
C GLY A 119 -11.07 9.94 11.21
N ILE A 120 -11.16 11.12 11.85
CA ILE A 120 -10.38 11.42 13.07
C ILE A 120 -10.74 10.46 14.19
N PHE A 121 -12.03 10.15 14.36
CA PHE A 121 -12.52 9.15 15.29
C PHE A 121 -12.86 7.86 14.53
N ASP A 122 -12.84 6.72 15.24
CA ASP A 122 -13.17 5.40 14.68
C ASP A 122 -14.43 4.79 15.35
N PRO A 123 -15.61 5.41 15.17
CA PRO A 123 -16.85 4.84 15.71
C PRO A 123 -17.21 3.49 15.07
N ALA A 124 -16.73 3.19 13.87
CA ALA A 124 -16.95 1.89 13.23
C ALA A 124 -16.38 0.73 14.06
N GLN A 125 -15.23 0.91 14.70
CA GLN A 125 -14.65 -0.08 15.63
C GLN A 125 -15.59 -0.34 16.80
N SER A 126 -16.16 0.71 17.39
CA SER A 126 -17.11 0.59 18.51
C SER A 126 -18.43 -0.08 18.11
N LEU A 127 -18.76 -0.09 16.81
CA LEU A 127 -19.92 -0.78 16.25
C LEU A 127 -19.62 -2.25 15.87
N GLY A 128 -18.43 -2.77 16.18
CA GLY A 128 -18.03 -4.16 15.91
C GLY A 128 -17.59 -4.40 14.46
N LEU A 129 -17.23 -3.35 13.72
CA LEU A 129 -16.62 -3.48 12.41
C LEU A 129 -15.10 -3.47 12.57
N ASP A 130 -14.48 -4.63 12.59
CA ASP A 130 -13.02 -4.77 12.75
C ASP A 130 -12.24 -4.14 11.60
N LYS A 131 -11.02 -3.69 11.90
CA LYS A 131 -10.08 -3.20 10.89
C LYS A 131 -9.66 -4.38 10.00
N MET A 132 -9.74 -4.17 8.68
CA MET A 132 -9.27 -5.13 7.68
C MET A 132 -7.89 -4.71 7.19
N GLU A 133 -7.10 -5.67 6.72
CA GLU A 133 -5.80 -5.37 6.11
C GLU A 133 -5.94 -4.43 4.91
N LYS A 134 -4.90 -3.65 4.66
CA LYS A 134 -4.86 -2.73 3.52
C LYS A 134 -4.43 -3.44 2.26
N GLU A 135 -5.16 -3.18 1.20
CA GLU A 135 -4.92 -3.76 -0.11
C GLU A 135 -4.39 -2.71 -1.10
N ASP A 136 -3.59 -3.19 -2.05
CA ASP A 136 -3.06 -2.39 -3.14
C ASP A 136 -3.06 -3.17 -4.47
N TYR A 137 -2.79 -2.47 -5.58
CA TYR A 137 -2.80 -3.10 -6.91
C TYR A 137 -1.71 -4.16 -7.10
N GLY A 138 -0.55 -4.04 -6.42
CA GLY A 138 0.50 -5.06 -6.45
C GLY A 138 0.02 -6.37 -5.82
N GLN A 139 -0.70 -6.30 -4.69
CA GLN A 139 -1.35 -7.45 -4.06
C GLN A 139 -2.43 -8.04 -4.98
N THR A 140 -3.28 -7.20 -5.54
CA THR A 140 -4.33 -7.62 -6.49
C THR A 140 -3.74 -8.37 -7.68
N PHE A 141 -2.63 -7.91 -8.26
CA PHE A 141 -1.95 -8.65 -9.30
C PHE A 141 -1.36 -9.97 -8.81
N GLY A 142 -0.84 -10.00 -7.57
CA GLY A 142 -0.35 -11.22 -6.95
C GLY A 142 -1.45 -12.27 -6.80
N THR A 143 -2.62 -11.90 -6.29
CA THR A 143 -3.78 -12.81 -6.16
C THR A 143 -4.30 -13.29 -7.51
N MET A 144 -4.12 -12.50 -8.58
CA MET A 144 -4.41 -12.89 -9.96
C MET A 144 -3.32 -13.78 -10.58
N GLY A 145 -2.27 -14.16 -9.82
CA GLY A 145 -1.19 -15.03 -10.28
C GLY A 145 -0.05 -14.32 -11.02
N VAL A 146 0.00 -12.99 -11.01
CA VAL A 146 1.14 -12.25 -11.56
C VAL A 146 2.34 -12.38 -10.63
N GLY A 147 3.43 -12.94 -11.14
CA GLY A 147 4.68 -13.09 -10.39
C GLY A 147 5.30 -11.74 -9.99
N GLU A 148 6.11 -11.75 -8.95
CA GLU A 148 6.71 -10.54 -8.36
C GLU A 148 7.72 -9.85 -9.29
N GLY A 149 8.36 -10.63 -10.17
CA GLY A 149 9.48 -10.16 -10.97
C GLY A 149 10.75 -9.96 -10.12
N CYS A 150 11.58 -9.01 -10.49
CA CYS A 150 12.78 -8.66 -9.73
C CYS A 150 12.43 -7.80 -8.51
N TYR A 151 13.18 -7.99 -7.43
CA TYR A 151 13.17 -7.09 -6.30
C TYR A 151 13.77 -5.73 -6.69
N LEU A 152 13.17 -4.66 -6.19
CA LEU A 152 13.56 -3.28 -6.42
C LEU A 152 13.59 -2.51 -5.11
N VAL A 153 14.46 -1.52 -5.02
CA VAL A 153 14.38 -0.47 -4.00
C VAL A 153 14.11 0.86 -4.69
N LEU A 154 12.94 1.43 -4.41
CA LEU A 154 12.54 2.71 -4.99
C LEU A 154 13.07 3.87 -4.14
N PRO A 155 13.60 4.93 -4.75
CA PRO A 155 14.01 6.12 -4.01
C PRO A 155 12.84 6.68 -3.19
N VAL A 156 13.08 6.98 -1.92
CA VAL A 156 12.10 7.49 -0.94
C VAL A 156 11.02 6.46 -0.54
N LEU A 157 10.51 5.67 -1.49
CA LEU A 157 9.42 4.72 -1.27
C LEU A 157 9.86 3.40 -0.64
N GLY A 158 11.15 3.04 -0.75
CA GLY A 158 11.72 1.85 -0.10
C GLY A 158 11.56 0.55 -0.89
N PRO A 159 11.45 -0.60 -0.19
CA PRO A 159 11.35 -1.94 -0.79
C PRO A 159 10.15 -2.08 -1.72
N SER A 160 10.35 -2.78 -2.83
CA SER A 160 9.32 -3.05 -3.84
C SER A 160 9.68 -4.30 -4.66
N THR A 161 8.81 -4.68 -5.57
CA THR A 161 9.06 -5.62 -6.68
C THR A 161 8.62 -4.96 -7.98
N VAL A 162 8.96 -5.55 -9.12
CA VAL A 162 8.45 -5.05 -10.42
C VAL A 162 6.94 -4.99 -10.43
N ARG A 163 6.26 -6.05 -9.97
CA ARG A 163 4.80 -6.11 -9.85
C ARG A 163 4.25 -4.96 -8.98
N ASP A 164 4.82 -4.79 -7.80
CA ASP A 164 4.35 -3.81 -6.83
C ASP A 164 4.63 -2.36 -7.28
N ALA A 165 5.75 -2.15 -7.96
CA ALA A 165 6.06 -0.86 -8.60
C ALA A 165 5.04 -0.51 -9.70
N VAL A 166 4.65 -1.48 -10.54
CA VAL A 166 3.58 -1.30 -11.53
C VAL A 166 2.25 -1.00 -10.85
N GLY A 167 1.91 -1.73 -9.77
CA GLY A 167 0.73 -1.45 -8.96
C GLY A 167 0.71 -0.03 -8.40
N SER A 168 1.84 0.45 -7.91
CA SER A 168 2.01 1.84 -7.43
C SER A 168 1.82 2.86 -8.55
N LEU A 169 2.33 2.60 -9.75
CA LEU A 169 2.13 3.46 -10.92
C LEU A 169 0.65 3.54 -11.31
N ILE A 170 -0.10 2.44 -11.23
CA ILE A 170 -1.55 2.43 -11.50
C ILE A 170 -2.27 3.30 -10.47
N SER A 171 -1.95 3.19 -9.18
CA SER A 171 -2.49 4.08 -8.16
C SER A 171 -2.27 5.55 -8.54
N MET A 172 -1.03 5.92 -8.87
CA MET A 172 -0.66 7.29 -9.25
C MET A 172 -1.26 7.74 -10.60
N SER A 173 -1.66 6.81 -11.47
CA SER A 173 -2.23 7.12 -12.79
C SER A 173 -3.75 7.26 -12.77
N GLY A 174 -4.38 7.08 -11.62
CA GLY A 174 -5.83 7.23 -11.44
C GLY A 174 -6.55 6.06 -10.81
N GLY A 175 -5.82 5.02 -10.38
CA GLY A 175 -6.36 3.92 -9.58
C GLY A 175 -6.68 4.34 -8.14
N ASP A 176 -6.06 5.39 -7.64
CA ASP A 176 -6.36 5.95 -6.33
C ASP A 176 -7.45 7.02 -6.44
N ALA A 177 -8.62 6.77 -5.85
CA ALA A 177 -9.72 7.73 -5.86
C ALA A 177 -9.36 9.04 -5.15
N TRP A 178 -8.50 9.00 -4.13
CA TRP A 178 -8.01 10.19 -3.45
C TRP A 178 -7.12 11.04 -4.38
N TYR A 179 -6.25 10.39 -5.18
CA TYR A 179 -5.50 11.06 -6.23
C TYR A 179 -6.42 11.73 -7.26
N ASN A 180 -7.47 11.04 -7.69
CA ASN A 180 -8.41 11.59 -8.66
C ASN A 180 -9.18 12.80 -8.13
N ILE A 181 -9.56 12.79 -6.84
CA ILE A 181 -10.30 13.88 -6.21
C ILE A 181 -9.41 15.12 -6.01
N THR A 182 -8.13 14.91 -5.62
CA THR A 182 -7.24 16.01 -5.22
C THR A 182 -6.36 16.51 -6.35
N VAL A 183 -5.82 15.61 -7.18
CA VAL A 183 -4.83 15.95 -8.22
C VAL A 183 -5.48 16.15 -9.59
N LYS A 184 -6.41 15.26 -9.98
CA LYS A 184 -7.02 15.35 -11.31
C LYS A 184 -8.22 16.29 -11.39
N ASN A 185 -9.03 16.35 -10.34
CA ASN A 185 -10.18 17.24 -10.29
C ASN A 185 -9.78 18.46 -9.46
N ASP A 186 -9.46 19.55 -10.13
CA ASP A 186 -9.13 20.85 -9.49
C ASP A 186 -10.37 21.35 -8.73
N THR A 187 -10.52 20.92 -7.48
CA THR A 187 -11.63 21.30 -6.62
C THR A 187 -11.25 22.55 -5.80
N GLN A 188 -12.22 23.39 -5.49
CA GLN A 188 -11.98 24.62 -4.70
C GLN A 188 -11.40 24.32 -3.31
N TYR A 189 -11.72 23.15 -2.72
CA TYR A 189 -11.41 22.81 -1.33
C TYR A 189 -10.29 21.78 -1.17
N LEU A 190 -10.08 20.91 -2.14
CA LEU A 190 -9.10 19.82 -2.08
C LEU A 190 -8.09 19.98 -3.20
N LYS A 191 -6.81 20.08 -2.83
CA LYS A 191 -5.70 20.41 -3.73
C LYS A 191 -4.74 19.22 -3.87
N GLU A 192 -3.90 19.28 -4.87
CA GLU A 192 -2.80 18.35 -5.09
C GLU A 192 -1.91 18.18 -3.85
N SER A 193 -1.66 19.27 -3.12
CA SER A 193 -0.90 19.23 -1.86
C SER A 193 -1.48 18.27 -0.82
N ASP A 194 -2.82 18.14 -0.76
CA ASP A 194 -3.49 17.31 0.24
C ASP A 194 -3.21 15.84 0.01
N TYR A 195 -3.08 15.43 -1.27
CA TYR A 195 -2.64 14.10 -1.62
C TYR A 195 -1.23 13.79 -1.12
N TYR A 196 -0.28 14.64 -1.47
CA TYR A 196 1.12 14.41 -1.09
C TYR A 196 1.33 14.52 0.42
N PHE A 197 0.68 15.47 1.10
CA PHE A 197 0.73 15.55 2.57
C PHE A 197 0.12 14.33 3.25
N SER A 198 -0.97 13.78 2.73
CA SER A 198 -1.54 12.55 3.27
C SER A 198 -0.60 11.34 3.11
N LYS A 199 0.08 11.20 1.96
CA LYS A 199 1.05 10.12 1.73
C LYS A 199 2.31 10.29 2.60
N LEU A 200 2.83 11.50 2.72
CA LEU A 200 3.93 11.78 3.65
C LEU A 200 3.52 11.53 5.11
N GLY A 201 2.32 11.94 5.49
CA GLY A 201 1.77 11.69 6.82
C GLY A 201 1.67 10.20 7.13
N GLN A 202 1.21 9.37 6.16
CA GLN A 202 1.21 7.91 6.31
C GLN A 202 2.61 7.35 6.53
N GLY A 203 3.61 7.85 5.80
CA GLY A 203 5.01 7.44 5.97
C GLY A 203 5.56 7.84 7.36
N VAL A 204 5.25 9.03 7.83
CA VAL A 204 5.66 9.52 9.17
C VAL A 204 4.97 8.72 10.28
N ASP A 205 3.66 8.50 10.18
CA ASP A 205 2.89 7.70 11.15
C ASP A 205 3.42 6.27 11.23
N PHE A 206 3.64 5.63 10.08
CA PHE A 206 4.25 4.30 10.01
C PHE A 206 5.64 4.27 10.62
N ARG A 207 6.51 5.24 10.28
CA ARG A 207 7.87 5.32 10.81
C ARG A 207 7.88 5.56 12.33
N ALA A 208 6.96 6.39 12.81
CA ALA A 208 6.82 6.68 14.23
C ALA A 208 6.39 5.45 15.03
N LYS A 209 5.44 4.67 14.53
CA LYS A 209 5.00 3.42 15.16
C LYS A 209 6.09 2.35 15.20
N ASN A 210 7.02 2.37 14.25
CA ASN A 210 8.03 1.33 14.08
C ASN A 210 9.45 1.80 14.41
N LEU A 211 9.64 2.89 15.20
CA LEU A 211 10.97 3.44 15.50
C LEU A 211 11.91 2.39 16.12
N GLU A 212 11.48 1.74 17.19
CA GLU A 212 12.25 0.77 17.95
C GLU A 212 12.50 -0.51 17.14
N ALA A 213 11.50 -0.97 16.39
CA ALA A 213 11.62 -2.15 15.53
C ALA A 213 12.70 -1.93 14.46
N PHE A 214 12.67 -0.77 13.77
CA PHE A 214 13.69 -0.42 12.78
C PHE A 214 15.08 -0.28 13.39
N ASP A 215 15.20 0.39 14.53
CA ASP A 215 16.48 0.56 15.24
C ASP A 215 17.03 -0.79 15.69
N SER A 216 16.19 -1.68 16.17
CA SER A 216 16.56 -3.04 16.56
C SER A 216 17.00 -3.88 15.36
N LEU A 217 16.26 -3.81 14.26
CA LEU A 217 16.62 -4.50 13.02
C LEU A 217 17.94 -3.99 12.46
N GLU A 218 18.16 -2.67 12.39
CA GLU A 218 19.42 -2.09 11.90
C GLU A 218 20.60 -2.54 12.77
N LYS A 219 20.43 -2.52 14.11
CA LYS A 219 21.49 -2.86 15.07
C LYS A 219 21.85 -4.36 15.07
N ASN A 220 20.85 -5.24 14.92
CA ASN A 220 21.02 -6.68 15.11
C ASN A 220 21.21 -7.45 13.78
N SER A 221 21.04 -6.81 12.64
CA SER A 221 21.23 -7.45 11.34
C SER A 221 22.69 -7.48 10.94
N VAL A 222 23.15 -8.61 10.45
CA VAL A 222 24.47 -8.75 9.80
C VAL A 222 24.47 -8.00 8.46
N ASP A 223 23.38 -8.12 7.71
CA ASP A 223 23.13 -7.38 6.48
C ASP A 223 21.71 -6.81 6.54
N PHE A 224 21.61 -5.52 6.89
CA PHE A 224 20.33 -4.85 7.07
C PHE A 224 19.51 -4.76 5.78
N TYR A 225 20.18 -4.58 4.64
CA TYR A 225 19.52 -4.61 3.33
C TYR A 225 18.86 -5.97 3.07
N ALA A 226 19.59 -7.06 3.25
CA ALA A 226 19.08 -8.41 3.04
C ALA A 226 17.93 -8.74 4.00
N THR A 227 18.03 -8.30 5.27
CA THR A 227 16.98 -8.47 6.27
C THR A 227 15.69 -7.73 5.86
N VAL A 228 15.78 -6.46 5.47
CA VAL A 228 14.62 -5.68 5.03
C VAL A 228 14.00 -6.26 3.76
N ARG A 229 14.82 -6.71 2.80
CA ARG A 229 14.35 -7.42 1.60
C ARG A 229 13.55 -8.67 1.97
N SER A 230 14.09 -9.51 2.83
CA SER A 230 13.43 -10.76 3.26
C SER A 230 12.10 -10.48 3.96
N LEU A 231 12.06 -9.55 4.90
CA LEU A 231 10.84 -9.17 5.61
C LEU A 231 9.76 -8.61 4.66
N TYR A 232 10.17 -7.76 3.72
CA TYR A 232 9.25 -7.22 2.72
C TYR A 232 8.62 -8.32 1.87
N LEU A 233 9.43 -9.25 1.34
CA LEU A 233 8.94 -10.32 0.48
C LEU A 233 8.01 -11.27 1.24
N GLN A 234 8.34 -11.62 2.49
CA GLN A 234 7.51 -12.45 3.35
C GLN A 234 6.17 -11.78 3.67
N ASP A 235 6.17 -10.47 3.99
CA ASP A 235 4.93 -9.72 4.25
C ASP A 235 4.05 -9.67 3.00
N ARG A 236 4.65 -9.46 1.82
CA ARG A 236 3.91 -9.44 0.54
C ARG A 236 3.30 -10.80 0.20
N ASP A 237 4.06 -11.88 0.38
CA ASP A 237 3.56 -13.25 0.14
C ASP A 237 2.39 -13.58 1.09
N ARG A 238 2.54 -13.25 2.37
CA ARG A 238 1.48 -13.41 3.37
C ARG A 238 0.19 -12.68 2.95
N LYS A 239 0.29 -11.42 2.58
CA LYS A 239 -0.86 -10.60 2.19
C LYS A 239 -1.54 -11.11 0.93
N ILE A 240 -0.78 -11.54 -0.07
CA ILE A 240 -1.32 -12.09 -1.32
C ILE A 240 -2.05 -13.41 -1.09
N ASN A 241 -1.53 -14.24 -0.19
CA ASN A 241 -2.15 -15.53 0.14
C ASN A 241 -3.28 -15.40 1.18
N ASN A 242 -3.62 -14.19 1.62
CA ASN A 242 -4.62 -13.93 2.67
C ASN A 242 -4.42 -14.83 3.90
N GLN A 243 -3.15 -15.09 4.24
CA GLN A 243 -2.81 -15.85 5.43
C GLN A 243 -3.04 -14.96 6.64
N ASP A 244 -4.17 -15.14 7.30
CA ASP A 244 -4.45 -14.54 8.58
C ASP A 244 -3.33 -14.89 9.57
N ILE A 245 -2.36 -14.03 9.71
CA ILE A 245 -1.70 -13.98 10.99
C ILE A 245 -2.71 -13.26 11.90
N LYS A 246 -3.15 -13.95 12.96
CA LYS A 246 -3.56 -13.27 14.19
C LYS A 246 -2.32 -12.59 14.78
N THR A 247 -1.70 -11.72 14.01
CA THR A 247 -0.79 -10.73 14.54
C THR A 247 -1.70 -9.66 15.05
N ASP A 248 -1.58 -9.36 16.33
CA ASP A 248 -1.94 -8.07 16.82
C ASP A 248 -1.47 -7.06 15.76
N THR A 249 -2.40 -6.65 14.88
CA THR A 249 -2.17 -5.48 14.05
C THR A 249 -1.66 -4.44 15.01
N LEU A 250 -0.59 -3.72 14.64
CA LEU A 250 -0.16 -2.55 15.36
C LEU A 250 -1.38 -1.64 15.47
N ASP A 251 -2.20 -1.93 16.48
CA ASP A 251 -3.45 -1.24 16.76
C ASP A 251 -3.13 0.03 17.57
N ASP A 252 -4.15 0.79 17.86
CA ASP A 252 -4.02 1.98 18.71
C ASP A 252 -3.44 1.65 20.10
N SER A 253 -3.58 0.38 20.58
CA SER A 253 -2.89 -0.17 21.75
C SER A 253 -1.35 -0.12 21.67
N ASP A 254 -0.77 -0.06 20.48
CA ASP A 254 0.68 0.06 20.33
C ASP A 254 1.19 1.43 20.77
N TRP A 255 0.35 2.46 20.63
CA TRP A 255 0.67 3.78 21.19
C TRP A 255 0.69 3.74 22.72
N ASP A 256 -0.20 2.96 23.36
CA ASP A 256 -0.27 2.81 24.81
C ASP A 256 0.94 2.03 25.34
N SER A 257 1.45 1.06 24.58
CA SER A 257 2.67 0.30 24.93
C SER A 257 3.95 1.14 24.88
N LEU A 258 3.93 2.27 24.18
CA LEU A 258 5.08 3.19 24.06
C LEU A 258 5.07 4.29 25.13
N GLU A 259 4.00 4.43 25.92
CA GLU A 259 3.87 5.43 26.99
C GLU A 259 4.26 4.87 28.40
N ASN A 260 4.48 3.54 28.54
CA ASN A 260 4.95 2.86 29.72
C ASN A 260 6.42 2.43 29.59
#